data_7e5f9dcffbac525fb291ab47941bf634
#
_entry.id   7e5f9dcffbac525fb291ab47941bf634
#
_cell.length_a   1.000
_cell.length_b   1.000
_cell.length_c   1.000
_cell.angle_alpha   90.00
_cell.angle_beta   90.00
_cell.angle_gamma   90.00
#
_symmetry.space_group_name_H-M   'P 1'
#
loop_
_entity.id
_entity.type
_entity.pdbx_description
1 polymer ?
#
loop_
_entity_poly.entity_id
_entity_poly.type
_entity_poly.pdbx_seq_one_letter_code
_entity_poly.pdbx_strand_id
1 'polypeptide(L)'
;FAELVREIHARGMKVILDGVFNHCGSFNKWLDREKIYHANGGYEDGAFLSKESPYRSFFGFRDENGWPDNTSYEGWWDYDTLPKLNYEGSEELYDYILGIAAKWVSAPYYVDGWRLDVAADLGHSSEFNHKFWRDFRKAVKTANPEALILAEHYGDPKDWLEKGDQWDTVMNYDAFMEPLTWFLTGMEKHSDEYIPEKKGKVDDFEGAMRHFMASFQTSQLQCAMNELSNHDHSRFLTRTNGTAGRVETHGSEAAERGVNFGIFREAVVVQMTWPGAPTVYYGDEAGVCGFTDPDNRRTYPWGKEDVVLVDF
;
A
#
# COMPACT_ATOMS: atom_id res chain seq x y z
N PHE A 1 -7.44 -21.04 0.70
CA PHE A 1 -7.25 -19.82 -0.11
C PHE A 1 -7.60 -20.07 -1.59
N ALA A 2 -7.09 -21.12 -2.23
CA ALA A 2 -7.40 -21.45 -3.63
C ALA A 2 -8.91 -21.60 -3.89
N GLU A 3 -9.66 -22.13 -2.93
CA GLU A 3 -11.11 -22.21 -3.00
C GLU A 3 -11.76 -20.81 -2.99
N LEU A 4 -11.28 -19.90 -2.13
CA LEU A 4 -11.76 -18.52 -2.09
C LEU A 4 -11.56 -17.81 -3.44
N VAL A 5 -10.36 -17.92 -4.04
CA VAL A 5 -10.08 -17.31 -5.35
C VAL A 5 -11.00 -17.87 -6.44
N ARG A 6 -11.19 -19.20 -6.46
CA ARG A 6 -12.12 -19.84 -7.39
C ARG A 6 -13.57 -19.32 -7.27
N GLU A 7 -14.04 -19.15 -6.02
CA GLU A 7 -15.39 -18.63 -5.76
C GLU A 7 -15.53 -17.15 -6.14
N ILE A 8 -14.48 -16.36 -5.99
CA ILE A 8 -14.41 -14.96 -6.44
C ILE A 8 -14.47 -14.91 -7.96
N HIS A 9 -13.65 -15.72 -8.65
CA HIS A 9 -13.63 -15.80 -10.11
C HIS A 9 -14.99 -16.27 -10.69
N ALA A 10 -15.65 -17.22 -10.03
CA ALA A 10 -16.98 -17.68 -10.44
C ALA A 10 -18.05 -16.57 -10.41
N ARG A 11 -17.80 -15.48 -9.69
CA ARG A 11 -18.63 -14.27 -9.63
C ARG A 11 -18.15 -13.14 -10.55
N GLY A 12 -17.18 -13.41 -11.42
CA GLY A 12 -16.60 -12.44 -12.35
C GLY A 12 -15.68 -11.40 -11.69
N MET A 13 -15.29 -11.62 -10.43
CA MET A 13 -14.38 -10.73 -9.71
C MET A 13 -12.92 -11.21 -9.83
N LYS A 14 -11.98 -10.32 -9.51
CA LYS A 14 -10.53 -10.55 -9.53
C LYS A 14 -9.94 -10.40 -8.12
N VAL A 15 -8.76 -10.98 -7.91
CA VAL A 15 -8.04 -10.94 -6.63
C VAL A 15 -6.64 -10.37 -6.85
N ILE A 16 -6.32 -9.28 -6.17
CA ILE A 16 -4.97 -8.72 -6.10
C ILE A 16 -4.47 -8.91 -4.66
N LEU A 17 -3.30 -9.50 -4.49
CA LEU A 17 -2.68 -9.67 -3.18
C LEU A 17 -1.78 -8.49 -2.83
N ASP A 18 -1.70 -8.19 -1.54
CA ASP A 18 -0.71 -7.27 -1.01
C ASP A 18 0.64 -7.96 -0.83
N GLY A 19 1.68 -7.41 -1.44
CA GLY A 19 3.05 -7.90 -1.44
C GLY A 19 3.95 -7.00 -0.61
N VAL A 20 4.05 -7.26 0.69
CA VAL A 20 4.97 -6.56 1.60
C VAL A 20 6.34 -7.23 1.49
N PHE A 21 7.16 -6.75 0.54
CA PHE A 21 8.46 -7.35 0.21
C PHE A 21 9.66 -6.52 0.67
N ASN A 22 9.49 -5.26 1.05
CA ASN A 22 10.57 -4.42 1.55
C ASN A 22 11.04 -4.83 2.95
N HIS A 23 10.13 -5.27 3.80
CA HIS A 23 10.36 -5.64 5.19
C HIS A 23 9.45 -6.80 5.60
N CYS A 24 9.60 -7.28 6.81
CA CYS A 24 8.65 -8.20 7.42
C CYS A 24 8.32 -7.76 8.86
N GLY A 25 7.37 -8.42 9.52
CA GLY A 25 7.15 -8.20 10.96
C GLY A 25 8.27 -8.81 11.79
N SER A 26 8.66 -8.19 12.89
CA SER A 26 9.70 -8.69 13.80
C SER A 26 9.42 -10.08 14.36
N PHE A 27 8.13 -10.45 14.45
CA PHE A 27 7.66 -11.77 14.85
C PHE A 27 7.74 -12.84 13.75
N ASN A 28 8.16 -12.48 12.52
CA ASN A 28 8.34 -13.47 11.45
C ASN A 28 9.41 -14.49 11.85
N LYS A 29 9.19 -15.77 11.53
CA LYS A 29 10.08 -16.88 11.87
C LYS A 29 11.54 -16.65 11.44
N TRP A 30 11.78 -15.84 10.41
CA TRP A 30 13.12 -15.57 9.91
C TRP A 30 13.94 -14.72 10.90
N LEU A 31 13.27 -13.77 11.60
CA LEU A 31 13.93 -12.98 12.66
C LEU A 31 13.64 -13.55 14.05
N ASP A 32 12.35 -13.81 14.34
CA ASP A 32 11.83 -14.35 15.61
C ASP A 32 12.25 -13.56 16.85
N ARG A 33 12.19 -12.21 16.74
CA ARG A 33 12.52 -11.31 17.87
C ARG A 33 11.68 -11.59 19.09
N GLU A 34 10.41 -11.88 18.93
CA GLU A 34 9.46 -12.19 20.01
C GLU A 34 9.56 -13.64 20.51
N LYS A 35 10.48 -14.44 19.94
CA LYS A 35 10.77 -15.83 20.35
C LYS A 35 9.57 -16.78 20.27
N ILE A 36 8.62 -16.50 19.37
CA ILE A 36 7.38 -17.27 19.23
C ILE A 36 7.68 -18.66 18.65
N TYR A 37 8.52 -18.72 17.62
CA TYR A 37 8.87 -19.97 16.95
C TYR A 37 9.88 -20.78 17.77
N HIS A 38 10.87 -20.13 18.38
CA HIS A 38 11.81 -20.75 19.29
C HIS A 38 11.08 -21.41 20.47
N ALA A 39 10.14 -20.70 21.13
CA ALA A 39 9.39 -21.21 22.27
C ALA A 39 8.49 -22.41 21.94
N ASN A 40 7.96 -22.47 20.71
CA ASN A 40 7.10 -23.56 20.28
C ASN A 40 7.88 -24.82 19.86
N GLY A 41 9.20 -24.74 19.65
CA GLY A 41 10.05 -25.82 19.17
C GLY A 41 9.75 -26.29 17.74
N GLY A 42 10.65 -27.07 17.18
CA GLY A 42 10.46 -27.64 15.83
C GLY A 42 10.75 -26.66 14.69
N TYR A 43 11.25 -25.49 14.98
CA TYR A 43 11.71 -24.49 14.02
C TYR A 43 13.19 -24.21 14.22
N GLU A 44 13.87 -23.81 13.15
CA GLU A 44 15.23 -23.27 13.25
C GLU A 44 15.20 -21.92 13.98
N ASP A 45 16.28 -21.62 14.70
CA ASP A 45 16.40 -20.32 15.38
C ASP A 45 16.36 -19.17 14.37
N GLY A 46 15.57 -18.14 14.66
CA GLY A 46 15.54 -16.92 13.88
C GLY A 46 16.86 -16.14 13.94
N ALA A 47 17.08 -15.24 13.00
CA ALA A 47 18.30 -14.47 12.86
C ALA A 47 18.56 -13.53 14.07
N PHE A 48 17.54 -13.18 14.84
CA PHE A 48 17.67 -12.43 16.09
C PHE A 48 18.38 -13.24 17.18
N LEU A 49 18.08 -14.54 17.24
CA LEU A 49 18.50 -15.43 18.31
C LEU A 49 19.92 -15.96 18.13
N SER A 50 20.30 -16.27 16.87
CA SER A 50 21.55 -16.96 16.56
C SER A 50 22.25 -16.40 15.33
N LYS A 51 23.58 -16.26 15.45
CA LYS A 51 24.45 -15.93 14.31
C LYS A 51 24.48 -17.05 13.26
N GLU A 52 24.28 -18.28 13.69
CA GLU A 52 24.26 -19.49 12.87
C GLU A 52 22.89 -19.77 12.24
N SER A 53 21.91 -18.88 12.46
CA SER A 53 20.58 -19.02 11.86
C SER A 53 20.66 -19.14 10.35
N PRO A 54 19.91 -20.06 9.73
CA PRO A 54 19.83 -20.15 8.26
C PRO A 54 19.25 -18.85 7.63
N TYR A 55 18.57 -18.03 8.42
CA TYR A 55 17.99 -16.76 7.97
C TYR A 55 18.90 -15.56 8.24
N ARG A 56 20.14 -15.78 8.71
CA ARG A 56 21.06 -14.71 9.10
C ARG A 56 21.30 -13.68 7.96
N SER A 57 21.45 -14.17 6.73
CA SER A 57 21.70 -13.33 5.56
C SER A 57 20.49 -12.54 5.10
N PHE A 58 19.27 -12.88 5.57
CA PHE A 58 18.03 -12.20 5.18
C PHE A 58 17.92 -10.79 5.77
N PHE A 59 18.77 -10.47 6.76
CA PHE A 59 18.79 -9.20 7.46
C PHE A 59 20.21 -8.62 7.54
N GLY A 60 20.30 -7.28 7.44
CA GLY A 60 21.52 -6.54 7.74
C GLY A 60 21.69 -6.33 9.25
N PHE A 61 22.82 -6.72 9.83
CA PHE A 61 23.15 -6.44 11.23
C PHE A 61 24.38 -5.54 11.31
N ARG A 62 24.33 -4.54 12.19
CA ARG A 62 25.41 -3.57 12.39
C ARG A 62 26.45 -4.07 13.37
N ASP A 63 26.10 -4.95 14.32
CA ASP A 63 27.00 -5.56 15.31
C ASP A 63 27.09 -7.08 15.12
N GLU A 64 28.24 -7.53 14.64
CA GLU A 64 28.53 -8.95 14.40
C GLU A 64 28.80 -9.76 15.69
N ASN A 65 28.84 -9.10 16.85
CA ASN A 65 29.07 -9.72 18.16
C ASN A 65 27.85 -9.63 19.09
N GLY A 66 26.71 -9.09 18.58
CA GLY A 66 25.52 -8.81 19.37
C GLY A 66 24.68 -10.03 19.76
N TRP A 67 25.03 -11.25 19.33
CA TRP A 67 24.30 -12.46 19.68
C TRP A 67 24.66 -13.00 21.07
N PRO A 68 23.68 -13.69 21.71
CA PRO A 68 22.29 -13.87 21.28
C PRO A 68 21.46 -12.60 21.44
N ASP A 69 20.27 -12.60 20.84
CA ASP A 69 19.30 -11.48 20.93
C ASP A 69 19.82 -10.18 20.28
N ASN A 70 20.32 -10.30 19.05
CA ASN A 70 20.94 -9.19 18.36
C ASN A 70 19.92 -8.16 17.86
N THR A 71 19.86 -7.01 18.52
CA THR A 71 18.95 -5.89 18.18
C THR A 71 19.51 -4.94 17.14
N SER A 72 20.71 -5.19 16.59
CA SER A 72 21.37 -4.27 15.66
C SER A 72 20.93 -4.42 14.19
N TYR A 73 19.88 -5.21 13.95
CA TYR A 73 19.35 -5.36 12.58
C TYR A 73 18.78 -4.04 12.05
N GLU A 74 18.78 -3.91 10.73
CA GLU A 74 18.21 -2.77 10.04
C GLU A 74 16.68 -2.85 10.03
N GLY A 75 16.01 -1.76 10.44
CA GLY A 75 14.57 -1.59 10.31
C GLY A 75 14.23 -0.63 9.16
N TRP A 76 13.10 -0.82 8.51
CA TRP A 76 12.56 0.17 7.59
C TRP A 76 12.21 1.44 8.39
N TRP A 77 12.75 2.59 7.99
CA TRP A 77 12.72 3.85 8.74
C TRP A 77 13.17 3.74 10.20
N ASP A 78 14.13 2.85 10.49
CA ASP A 78 14.63 2.53 11.83
C ASP A 78 13.56 1.96 12.80
N TYR A 79 12.38 1.52 12.30
CA TYR A 79 11.42 0.81 13.13
C TYR A 79 11.89 -0.64 13.39
N ASP A 80 12.09 -0.95 14.65
CA ASP A 80 12.55 -2.28 15.08
C ASP A 80 11.49 -3.39 14.93
N THR A 81 10.21 -3.00 14.75
CA THR A 81 9.11 -3.91 14.46
C THR A 81 8.99 -4.26 12.98
N LEU A 82 9.72 -3.54 12.11
CA LEU A 82 9.70 -3.67 10.65
C LEU A 82 11.10 -3.96 10.08
N PRO A 83 11.71 -5.13 10.42
CA PRO A 83 13.05 -5.49 9.95
C PRO A 83 13.12 -5.51 8.43
N LYS A 84 14.06 -4.74 7.88
CA LYS A 84 14.28 -4.62 6.43
C LYS A 84 14.93 -5.88 5.87
N LEU A 85 14.44 -6.33 4.71
CA LEU A 85 14.95 -7.52 4.03
C LEU A 85 16.20 -7.18 3.19
N ASN A 86 17.24 -7.98 3.36
CA ASN A 86 18.56 -7.78 2.75
C ASN A 86 18.76 -8.64 1.50
N TYR A 87 18.16 -8.23 0.41
CA TYR A 87 18.24 -8.94 -0.88
C TYR A 87 19.63 -8.92 -1.50
N GLU A 88 20.39 -7.82 -1.33
CA GLU A 88 21.75 -7.71 -1.85
C GLU A 88 22.72 -8.65 -1.13
N GLY A 89 22.41 -9.00 0.12
CA GLY A 89 23.22 -9.92 0.93
C GLY A 89 22.76 -11.39 0.90
N SER A 90 21.64 -11.70 0.23
CA SER A 90 21.07 -13.06 0.23
C SER A 90 20.41 -13.44 -1.10
N GLU A 91 21.13 -14.21 -1.90
CA GLU A 91 20.59 -14.80 -3.14
C GLU A 91 19.42 -15.76 -2.84
N GLU A 92 19.49 -16.50 -1.71
CA GLU A 92 18.42 -17.39 -1.27
C GLU A 92 17.11 -16.63 -1.03
N LEU A 93 17.17 -15.50 -0.31
CA LEU A 93 16.00 -14.64 -0.08
C LEU A 93 15.46 -14.08 -1.41
N TYR A 94 16.37 -13.62 -2.28
CA TYR A 94 16.03 -13.08 -3.58
C TYR A 94 15.23 -14.08 -4.42
N ASP A 95 15.76 -15.28 -4.57
CA ASP A 95 15.12 -16.35 -5.34
C ASP A 95 13.82 -16.84 -4.70
N TYR A 96 13.80 -16.91 -3.36
CA TYR A 96 12.60 -17.28 -2.61
C TYR A 96 11.44 -16.31 -2.88
N ILE A 97 11.68 -15.01 -2.85
CA ILE A 97 10.64 -14.00 -3.08
C ILE A 97 10.19 -13.99 -4.54
N LEU A 98 11.09 -14.11 -5.51
CA LEU A 98 10.70 -14.27 -6.92
C LEU A 98 9.87 -15.56 -7.13
N GLY A 99 10.19 -16.63 -6.42
CA GLY A 99 9.39 -17.85 -6.39
C GLY A 99 7.98 -17.61 -5.81
N ILE A 100 7.86 -16.83 -4.74
CA ILE A 100 6.57 -16.43 -4.15
C ILE A 100 5.76 -15.59 -5.17
N ALA A 101 6.40 -14.65 -5.85
CA ALA A 101 5.76 -13.80 -6.84
C ALA A 101 5.08 -14.62 -7.96
N ALA A 102 5.76 -15.61 -8.48
CA ALA A 102 5.24 -16.51 -9.50
C ALA A 102 4.21 -17.52 -8.95
N LYS A 103 4.44 -18.05 -7.74
CA LYS A 103 3.59 -19.08 -7.11
C LYS A 103 2.14 -18.65 -6.98
N TRP A 104 1.89 -17.46 -6.46
CA TRP A 104 0.55 -17.03 -6.14
C TRP A 104 -0.30 -16.70 -7.38
N VAL A 105 0.33 -16.28 -8.47
CA VAL A 105 -0.35 -16.04 -9.75
C VAL A 105 -0.55 -17.29 -10.60
N SER A 106 -0.05 -18.45 -10.11
CA SER A 106 -0.10 -19.76 -10.77
C SER A 106 -1.05 -20.73 -10.06
N ALA A 107 -1.21 -21.92 -10.63
CA ALA A 107 -1.90 -23.03 -9.99
C ALA A 107 -1.31 -23.33 -8.61
N PRO A 108 -2.13 -23.67 -7.61
CA PRO A 108 -3.59 -23.73 -7.60
C PRO A 108 -4.28 -22.42 -7.21
N TYR A 109 -3.54 -21.34 -7.01
CA TYR A 109 -4.03 -20.09 -6.42
C TYR A 109 -4.67 -19.16 -7.45
N TYR A 110 -3.99 -18.90 -8.57
CA TYR A 110 -4.46 -18.09 -9.69
C TYR A 110 -4.93 -16.68 -9.31
N VAL A 111 -4.22 -16.00 -8.37
CA VAL A 111 -4.52 -14.58 -8.12
C VAL A 111 -4.20 -13.75 -9.36
N ASP A 112 -4.89 -12.61 -9.51
CA ASP A 112 -4.86 -11.79 -10.72
C ASP A 112 -3.82 -10.68 -10.66
N GLY A 113 -3.07 -10.55 -9.57
CA GLY A 113 -2.00 -9.55 -9.46
C GLY A 113 -1.49 -9.31 -8.06
N TRP A 114 -0.57 -8.36 -8.01
CA TRP A 114 0.09 -7.88 -6.80
C TRP A 114 -0.09 -6.37 -6.63
N ARG A 115 -0.45 -5.92 -5.43
CA ARG A 115 -0.16 -4.58 -4.93
C ARG A 115 1.16 -4.67 -4.18
N LEU A 116 2.10 -3.79 -4.45
CA LEU A 116 3.45 -3.82 -3.91
C LEU A 116 3.59 -2.71 -2.88
N ASP A 117 3.72 -3.09 -1.62
CA ASP A 117 3.90 -2.19 -0.48
C ASP A 117 5.25 -1.49 -0.55
N VAL A 118 5.27 -0.18 -0.36
CA VAL A 118 6.45 0.71 -0.36
C VAL A 118 7.51 0.32 -1.41
N ALA A 119 7.04 0.08 -2.64
CA ALA A 119 7.83 -0.57 -3.68
C ALA A 119 9.14 0.17 -4.03
N ALA A 120 9.17 1.50 -3.93
CA ALA A 120 10.36 2.29 -4.19
C ALA A 120 11.46 2.13 -3.14
N ASP A 121 11.11 1.71 -1.91
CA ASP A 121 12.05 1.59 -0.79
C ASP A 121 12.77 0.24 -0.75
N LEU A 122 12.35 -0.73 -1.59
CA LEU A 122 12.93 -2.07 -1.60
C LEU A 122 14.40 -2.04 -2.03
N GLY A 123 15.25 -2.75 -1.28
CA GLY A 123 16.70 -2.78 -1.49
C GLY A 123 17.42 -1.58 -0.88
N HIS A 124 18.72 -1.47 -1.14
CA HIS A 124 19.58 -0.43 -0.55
C HIS A 124 20.13 0.56 -1.59
N SER A 125 19.79 0.36 -2.86
CA SER A 125 20.15 1.27 -3.95
C SER A 125 19.06 1.34 -5.02
N SER A 126 18.96 2.49 -5.69
CA SER A 126 18.04 2.66 -6.81
C SER A 126 18.32 1.67 -7.95
N GLU A 127 19.58 1.38 -8.25
CA GLU A 127 19.97 0.42 -9.27
C GLU A 127 19.46 -0.98 -8.93
N PHE A 128 19.62 -1.40 -7.67
CA PHE A 128 19.11 -2.69 -7.19
C PHE A 128 17.58 -2.74 -7.23
N ASN A 129 16.90 -1.69 -6.75
CA ASN A 129 15.45 -1.59 -6.78
C ASN A 129 14.89 -1.83 -8.19
N HIS A 130 15.41 -1.09 -9.18
CA HIS A 130 14.99 -1.24 -10.56
C HIS A 130 15.31 -2.63 -11.14
N LYS A 131 16.46 -3.23 -10.77
CA LYS A 131 16.79 -4.61 -11.15
C LYS A 131 15.78 -5.60 -10.57
N PHE A 132 15.49 -5.49 -9.28
CA PHE A 132 14.57 -6.38 -8.59
C PHE A 132 13.16 -6.34 -9.23
N TRP A 133 12.62 -5.16 -9.51
CA TRP A 133 11.28 -5.04 -10.10
C TRP A 133 11.22 -5.55 -11.54
N ARG A 134 12.28 -5.46 -12.30
CA ARG A 134 12.37 -6.13 -13.63
C ARG A 134 12.33 -7.65 -13.49
N ASP A 135 13.08 -8.21 -12.57
CA ASP A 135 13.12 -9.65 -12.34
C ASP A 135 11.79 -10.15 -11.74
N PHE A 136 11.20 -9.40 -10.83
CA PHE A 136 9.86 -9.65 -10.29
C PHE A 136 8.80 -9.67 -11.40
N ARG A 137 8.79 -8.64 -12.26
CA ARG A 137 7.90 -8.63 -13.42
C ARG A 137 8.10 -9.83 -14.32
N LYS A 138 9.34 -10.17 -14.61
CA LYS A 138 9.65 -11.34 -15.44
C LYS A 138 9.10 -12.62 -14.82
N ALA A 139 9.26 -12.82 -13.51
CA ALA A 139 8.73 -14.00 -12.81
C ALA A 139 7.19 -14.03 -12.87
N VAL A 140 6.53 -12.94 -12.53
CA VAL A 140 5.06 -12.83 -12.54
C VAL A 140 4.49 -13.02 -13.95
N LYS A 141 4.98 -12.27 -14.94
CA LYS A 141 4.44 -12.31 -16.31
C LYS A 141 4.76 -13.61 -17.06
N THR A 142 5.83 -14.30 -16.67
CA THR A 142 6.10 -15.66 -17.19
C THR A 142 5.10 -16.68 -16.66
N ALA A 143 4.71 -16.54 -15.38
CA ALA A 143 3.76 -17.42 -14.72
C ALA A 143 2.30 -17.11 -15.11
N ASN A 144 1.95 -15.82 -15.21
CA ASN A 144 0.65 -15.34 -15.64
C ASN A 144 0.81 -13.98 -16.34
N PRO A 145 0.79 -13.92 -17.68
CA PRO A 145 0.96 -12.66 -18.42
C PRO A 145 -0.12 -11.61 -18.15
N GLU A 146 -1.31 -12.02 -17.70
CA GLU A 146 -2.44 -11.14 -17.40
C GLU A 146 -2.40 -10.57 -15.96
N ALA A 147 -1.51 -11.09 -15.09
CA ALA A 147 -1.44 -10.62 -13.71
C ALA A 147 -0.98 -9.16 -13.63
N LEU A 148 -1.73 -8.34 -12.92
CA LEU A 148 -1.42 -6.92 -12.70
C LEU A 148 -0.29 -6.76 -11.68
N ILE A 149 0.61 -5.82 -11.91
CA ILE A 149 1.63 -5.37 -10.96
C ILE A 149 1.38 -3.88 -10.67
N LEU A 150 0.78 -3.62 -9.52
CA LEU A 150 0.40 -2.29 -9.05
C LEU A 150 1.26 -1.92 -7.85
N ALA A 151 1.97 -0.79 -7.89
CA ALA A 151 2.86 -0.39 -6.81
C ALA A 151 2.26 0.72 -5.94
N GLU A 152 2.52 0.67 -4.65
CA GLU A 152 2.42 1.83 -3.80
C GLU A 152 3.67 2.69 -4.01
N HIS A 153 3.45 3.94 -4.37
CA HIS A 153 4.51 4.91 -4.57
C HIS A 153 3.99 6.33 -4.38
N TYR A 154 4.70 7.13 -3.60
CA TYR A 154 4.50 8.57 -3.47
C TYR A 154 5.47 9.31 -4.40
N GLY A 155 4.98 10.32 -5.10
CA GLY A 155 5.76 11.07 -6.07
C GLY A 155 5.65 10.55 -7.51
N ASP A 156 6.57 10.99 -8.37
CA ASP A 156 6.56 10.68 -9.79
C ASP A 156 6.98 9.21 -10.07
N PRO A 157 6.08 8.36 -10.58
CA PRO A 157 6.38 6.96 -10.85
C PRO A 157 7.10 6.71 -12.18
N LYS A 158 7.48 7.77 -12.90
CA LYS A 158 8.00 7.70 -14.28
C LYS A 158 9.14 6.70 -14.45
N ASP A 159 10.11 6.70 -13.54
CA ASP A 159 11.31 5.86 -13.65
C ASP A 159 11.00 4.34 -13.64
N TRP A 160 9.88 3.94 -13.06
CA TRP A 160 9.40 2.55 -13.04
C TRP A 160 8.40 2.24 -14.15
N LEU A 161 7.69 3.26 -14.67
CA LEU A 161 6.62 3.07 -15.66
C LEU A 161 7.08 3.29 -17.10
N GLU A 162 8.03 4.18 -17.34
CA GLU A 162 8.37 4.67 -18.70
C GLU A 162 8.71 3.55 -19.69
N LYS A 163 9.46 2.53 -19.25
CA LYS A 163 9.91 1.43 -20.11
C LYS A 163 8.90 0.27 -20.19
N GLY A 164 7.92 0.23 -19.29
CA GLY A 164 6.95 -0.86 -19.19
C GLY A 164 7.56 -2.19 -18.78
N ASP A 165 8.75 -2.21 -18.18
CA ASP A 165 9.50 -3.39 -17.80
C ASP A 165 9.53 -3.67 -16.28
N GLN A 166 8.80 -2.87 -15.48
CA GLN A 166 8.73 -2.99 -14.03
C GLN A 166 7.27 -3.07 -13.57
N TRP A 167 6.68 -1.96 -13.08
CA TRP A 167 5.29 -1.93 -12.67
C TRP A 167 4.35 -1.72 -13.86
N ASP A 168 3.11 -2.19 -13.75
CA ASP A 168 2.06 -1.88 -14.73
C ASP A 168 1.41 -0.53 -14.44
N THR A 169 1.26 -0.18 -13.14
CA THR A 169 0.62 1.04 -12.67
C THR A 169 0.91 1.26 -11.19
N VAL A 170 0.33 2.32 -10.60
CA VAL A 170 0.48 2.67 -9.18
C VAL A 170 -0.84 3.00 -8.51
N MET A 171 -0.84 3.04 -7.17
CA MET A 171 -1.84 3.77 -6.38
C MET A 171 -1.71 5.25 -6.74
N ASN A 172 -2.81 5.84 -7.22
CA ASN A 172 -2.77 7.14 -7.92
C ASN A 172 -2.86 8.32 -6.94
N TYR A 173 -1.82 8.49 -6.11
CA TYR A 173 -1.78 9.55 -5.10
C TYR A 173 -1.67 10.93 -5.74
N ASP A 174 -0.59 11.17 -6.49
CA ASP A 174 -0.26 12.50 -6.99
C ASP A 174 -1.12 12.93 -8.19
N ALA A 175 -1.50 11.99 -9.08
CA ALA A 175 -2.31 12.30 -10.24
C ALA A 175 -3.83 12.19 -9.99
N PHE A 176 -4.25 11.94 -8.75
CA PHE A 176 -5.67 11.87 -8.39
C PHE A 176 -5.97 12.27 -6.94
N MET A 177 -5.56 11.46 -5.95
CA MET A 177 -6.04 11.58 -4.58
C MET A 177 -5.67 12.92 -3.93
N GLU A 178 -4.40 13.30 -3.99
CA GLU A 178 -3.93 14.52 -3.32
C GLU A 178 -4.51 15.80 -3.94
N PRO A 179 -4.44 16.01 -5.28
CA PRO A 179 -5.03 17.20 -5.89
C PRO A 179 -6.52 17.33 -5.63
N LEU A 180 -7.27 16.23 -5.73
CA LEU A 180 -8.71 16.24 -5.48
C LEU A 180 -9.02 16.53 -4.00
N THR A 181 -8.22 15.99 -3.08
CA THR A 181 -8.38 16.22 -1.65
C THR A 181 -8.27 17.69 -1.29
N TRP A 182 -7.14 18.32 -1.59
CA TRP A 182 -6.97 19.73 -1.20
C TRP A 182 -7.84 20.68 -2.04
N PHE A 183 -8.16 20.34 -3.28
CA PHE A 183 -9.05 21.14 -4.11
C PHE A 183 -10.47 21.22 -3.54
N LEU A 184 -11.05 20.09 -3.16
CA LEU A 184 -12.41 20.03 -2.64
C LEU A 184 -12.52 20.39 -1.16
N THR A 185 -11.54 19.99 -0.36
CA THR A 185 -11.64 20.10 1.10
C THR A 185 -10.70 21.14 1.71
N GLY A 186 -9.60 21.48 1.07
CA GLY A 186 -8.51 22.27 1.65
C GLY A 186 -7.63 21.46 2.60
N MET A 187 -7.87 20.15 2.75
CA MET A 187 -7.11 19.30 3.65
C MET A 187 -5.97 18.58 2.93
N GLU A 188 -4.93 18.30 3.68
CA GLU A 188 -3.90 17.33 3.31
C GLU A 188 -4.45 15.90 3.54
N LYS A 189 -3.89 14.87 2.86
CA LYS A 189 -4.41 13.49 2.84
C LYS A 189 -4.49 12.79 4.20
N HIS A 190 -3.62 13.12 5.15
CA HIS A 190 -3.66 12.59 6.52
C HIS A 190 -4.53 13.41 7.47
N SER A 191 -5.07 14.54 7.02
CA SER A 191 -5.68 15.58 7.87
C SER A 191 -4.69 16.25 8.84
N ASP A 192 -3.41 16.22 8.57
CA ASP A 192 -2.41 16.88 9.42
C ASP A 192 -2.40 18.39 9.23
N GLU A 193 -2.80 18.86 8.05
CA GLU A 193 -2.79 20.27 7.71
C GLU A 193 -4.05 20.70 6.95
N TYR A 194 -4.54 21.92 7.26
CA TYR A 194 -5.57 22.60 6.48
C TYR A 194 -4.93 23.73 5.66
N ILE A 195 -5.06 23.66 4.32
CA ILE A 195 -4.42 24.54 3.32
C ILE A 195 -5.53 25.31 2.57
N PRO A 196 -6.17 26.31 3.21
CA PRO A 196 -7.34 26.97 2.64
C PRO A 196 -7.09 27.68 1.32
N GLU A 197 -5.85 28.11 1.06
CA GLU A 197 -5.45 28.76 -0.18
C GLU A 197 -5.48 27.84 -1.40
N LYS A 198 -5.45 26.52 -1.23
CA LYS A 198 -5.61 25.54 -2.30
C LYS A 198 -7.05 25.15 -2.58
N LYS A 199 -7.95 25.39 -1.62
CA LYS A 199 -9.36 25.03 -1.77
C LYS A 199 -10.03 25.82 -2.89
N GLY A 200 -10.57 25.10 -3.88
CA GLY A 200 -11.25 25.70 -5.04
C GLY A 200 -10.33 26.40 -6.03
N LYS A 201 -9.00 26.21 -5.95
CA LYS A 201 -8.04 26.79 -6.89
C LYS A 201 -7.93 25.92 -8.15
N VAL A 202 -8.73 26.27 -9.15
CA VAL A 202 -8.84 25.51 -10.40
C VAL A 202 -7.50 25.39 -11.13
N ASP A 203 -6.76 26.51 -11.25
CA ASP A 203 -5.49 26.53 -11.97
C ASP A 203 -4.45 25.62 -11.32
N ASP A 204 -4.38 25.60 -9.98
CA ASP A 204 -3.47 24.73 -9.22
C ASP A 204 -3.87 23.25 -9.39
N PHE A 205 -5.18 22.96 -9.31
CA PHE A 205 -5.72 21.62 -9.50
C PHE A 205 -5.44 21.10 -10.92
N GLU A 206 -5.80 21.87 -11.94
CA GLU A 206 -5.54 21.49 -13.34
C GLU A 206 -4.04 21.32 -13.62
N GLY A 207 -3.22 22.23 -13.10
CA GLY A 207 -1.76 22.16 -13.24
C GLY A 207 -1.18 20.88 -12.62
N ALA A 208 -1.58 20.54 -11.40
CA ALA A 208 -1.14 19.32 -10.71
C ALA A 208 -1.58 18.06 -11.46
N MET A 209 -2.87 17.98 -11.83
CA MET A 209 -3.40 16.83 -12.56
C MET A 209 -2.69 16.62 -13.90
N ARG A 210 -2.48 17.67 -14.67
CA ARG A 210 -1.76 17.59 -15.95
C ARG A 210 -0.30 17.16 -15.78
N HIS A 211 0.37 17.70 -14.76
CA HIS A 211 1.77 17.40 -14.49
C HIS A 211 1.96 15.92 -14.17
N PHE A 212 1.23 15.42 -13.19
CA PHE A 212 1.40 14.05 -12.72
C PHE A 212 0.84 13.01 -13.69
N MET A 213 -0.29 13.28 -14.35
CA MET A 213 -0.81 12.39 -15.38
C MET A 213 0.15 12.21 -16.57
N ALA A 214 1.02 13.20 -16.85
CA ALA A 214 2.00 13.10 -17.92
C ALA A 214 3.10 12.06 -17.69
N SER A 215 3.24 11.55 -16.46
CA SER A 215 4.18 10.47 -16.11
C SER A 215 3.70 9.07 -16.53
N PHE A 216 2.45 8.96 -16.98
CA PHE A 216 1.83 7.69 -17.36
C PHE A 216 1.67 7.56 -18.88
N GLN A 217 1.85 6.34 -19.38
CA GLN A 217 1.25 5.96 -20.63
C GLN A 217 -0.29 5.77 -20.45
N THR A 218 -1.06 5.93 -21.51
CA THR A 218 -2.54 5.86 -21.42
C THR A 218 -3.04 4.56 -20.77
N SER A 219 -2.48 3.41 -21.14
CA SER A 219 -2.86 2.11 -20.55
C SER A 219 -2.54 2.01 -19.07
N GLN A 220 -1.42 2.58 -18.63
CA GLN A 220 -1.01 2.61 -17.24
C GLN A 220 -1.93 3.51 -16.41
N LEU A 221 -2.26 4.69 -16.94
CA LEU A 221 -3.18 5.61 -16.28
C LEU A 221 -4.59 5.01 -16.15
N GLN A 222 -5.08 4.29 -17.16
CA GLN A 222 -6.41 3.65 -17.13
C GLN A 222 -6.51 2.56 -16.05
N CYS A 223 -5.39 1.99 -15.61
CA CYS A 223 -5.34 1.01 -14.53
C CYS A 223 -4.90 1.61 -13.19
N ALA A 224 -4.53 2.91 -13.16
CA ALA A 224 -4.08 3.57 -11.95
C ALA A 224 -5.22 3.61 -10.92
N MET A 225 -4.88 3.30 -9.67
CA MET A 225 -5.85 3.12 -8.60
C MET A 225 -6.33 4.45 -8.05
N ASN A 226 -7.48 4.93 -8.56
CA ASN A 226 -8.10 6.19 -8.12
C ASN A 226 -8.89 5.96 -6.85
N GLU A 227 -8.31 6.30 -5.72
CA GLU A 227 -8.93 6.15 -4.41
C GLU A 227 -9.17 7.52 -3.73
N LEU A 228 -10.22 7.62 -2.93
CA LEU A 228 -10.49 8.78 -2.08
C LEU A 228 -9.93 8.55 -0.68
N SER A 229 -10.01 7.35 -0.20
CA SER A 229 -9.52 6.91 1.11
C SER A 229 -8.75 5.61 0.96
N ASN A 230 -7.85 5.33 1.91
CA ASN A 230 -7.20 4.04 2.06
C ASN A 230 -6.87 3.75 3.53
N HIS A 231 -6.11 2.68 3.76
CA HIS A 231 -5.77 2.21 5.10
C HIS A 231 -4.72 3.07 5.85
N ASP A 232 -4.04 3.99 5.17
CA ASP A 232 -3.03 4.88 5.77
C ASP A 232 -3.55 6.30 5.99
N HIS A 233 -4.39 6.79 5.06
CA HIS A 233 -4.86 8.16 5.05
C HIS A 233 -6.17 8.33 5.83
N SER A 234 -6.48 9.56 6.25
CA SER A 234 -7.80 9.85 6.79
C SER A 234 -8.90 9.56 5.75
N ARG A 235 -10.09 9.20 6.21
CA ARG A 235 -11.25 9.03 5.32
C ARG A 235 -11.58 10.34 4.61
N PHE A 236 -11.88 10.28 3.32
CA PHE A 236 -12.21 11.50 2.56
C PHE A 236 -13.41 12.23 3.16
N LEU A 237 -14.42 11.49 3.61
CA LEU A 237 -15.58 12.08 4.27
C LEU A 237 -15.16 12.89 5.51
N THR A 238 -14.21 12.39 6.33
CA THR A 238 -13.64 13.14 7.46
C THR A 238 -12.94 14.40 7.00
N ARG A 239 -12.14 14.37 5.94
CA ARG A 239 -11.46 15.56 5.41
C ARG A 239 -12.42 16.68 5.03
N THR A 240 -13.67 16.36 4.68
CA THR A 240 -14.69 17.38 4.33
C THR A 240 -15.08 18.28 5.50
N ASN A 241 -14.79 17.89 6.75
CA ASN A 241 -15.10 18.71 7.93
C ASN A 241 -14.05 19.82 8.21
N GLY A 242 -12.90 19.77 7.51
CA GLY A 242 -11.83 20.77 7.64
C GLY A 242 -11.09 20.74 8.99
N THR A 243 -11.21 19.67 9.77
CA THR A 243 -10.53 19.51 11.06
C THR A 243 -9.14 18.93 10.86
N ALA A 244 -8.10 19.74 11.06
CA ALA A 244 -6.72 19.27 11.07
C ALA A 244 -6.40 18.61 12.41
N GLY A 245 -5.84 17.39 12.38
CA GLY A 245 -5.43 16.64 13.57
C GLY A 245 -5.61 15.15 13.42
N ARG A 246 -5.32 14.45 14.51
CA ARG A 246 -5.36 13.00 14.60
C ARG A 246 -6.22 12.54 15.77
N VAL A 247 -6.52 11.24 15.84
CA VAL A 247 -7.35 10.67 16.92
C VAL A 247 -6.78 10.93 18.30
N GLU A 248 -5.46 10.95 18.46
CA GLU A 248 -4.76 11.20 19.73
C GLU A 248 -5.00 12.62 20.25
N THR A 249 -5.21 13.58 19.34
CA THR A 249 -5.37 15.00 19.69
C THR A 249 -6.83 15.44 19.77
N HIS A 250 -7.72 14.84 18.99
CA HIS A 250 -9.10 15.29 18.84
C HIS A 250 -10.15 14.27 19.28
N GLY A 251 -9.74 13.02 19.49
CA GLY A 251 -10.65 11.90 19.74
C GLY A 251 -11.39 11.44 18.48
N SER A 252 -11.80 10.19 18.48
CA SER A 252 -12.41 9.53 17.34
C SER A 252 -13.72 10.16 16.86
N GLU A 253 -14.53 10.75 17.78
CA GLU A 253 -15.79 11.41 17.45
C GLU A 253 -15.61 12.69 16.61
N ALA A 254 -14.46 13.35 16.68
CA ALA A 254 -14.19 14.57 15.91
C ALA A 254 -14.12 14.28 14.40
N ALA A 255 -13.77 13.05 14.01
CA ALA A 255 -13.74 12.63 12.61
C ALA A 255 -15.12 12.65 11.94
N GLU A 256 -16.20 12.53 12.72
CA GLU A 256 -17.58 12.45 12.22
C GLU A 256 -18.32 13.80 12.27
N ARG A 257 -17.83 14.73 13.10
CA ARG A 257 -18.54 16.00 13.31
C ARG A 257 -18.36 16.94 12.13
N GLY A 258 -19.48 17.45 11.60
CA GLY A 258 -19.47 18.49 10.58
C GLY A 258 -19.01 18.03 9.20
N VAL A 259 -19.01 16.73 8.94
CA VAL A 259 -18.71 16.17 7.61
C VAL A 259 -19.71 16.66 6.56
N ASN A 260 -19.27 16.79 5.32
CA ASN A 260 -20.08 17.30 4.22
C ASN A 260 -20.28 16.22 3.14
N PHE A 261 -21.44 15.58 3.18
CA PHE A 261 -21.83 14.55 2.21
C PHE A 261 -21.97 15.10 0.78
N GLY A 262 -22.22 16.39 0.59
CA GLY A 262 -22.26 17.03 -0.72
C GLY A 262 -20.89 17.01 -1.38
N ILE A 263 -19.86 17.49 -0.68
CA ILE A 263 -18.47 17.45 -1.15
C ILE A 263 -18.00 16.00 -1.38
N PHE A 264 -18.39 15.06 -0.49
CA PHE A 264 -18.03 13.65 -0.68
C PHE A 264 -18.62 13.09 -1.98
N ARG A 265 -19.91 13.35 -2.27
CA ARG A 265 -20.54 12.91 -3.53
C ARG A 265 -19.91 13.56 -4.76
N GLU A 266 -19.52 14.83 -4.70
CA GLU A 266 -18.75 15.47 -5.77
C GLU A 266 -17.44 14.72 -6.04
N ALA A 267 -16.71 14.35 -4.98
CA ALA A 267 -15.49 13.56 -5.11
C ALA A 267 -15.73 12.19 -5.73
N VAL A 268 -16.81 11.50 -5.33
CA VAL A 268 -17.20 10.19 -5.91
C VAL A 268 -17.53 10.33 -7.41
N VAL A 269 -18.23 11.39 -7.82
CA VAL A 269 -18.49 11.63 -9.26
C VAL A 269 -17.18 11.77 -10.02
N VAL A 270 -16.23 12.54 -9.50
CA VAL A 270 -14.90 12.67 -10.12
C VAL A 270 -14.19 11.32 -10.16
N GLN A 271 -14.18 10.57 -9.05
CA GLN A 271 -13.56 9.24 -8.97
C GLN A 271 -14.08 8.28 -10.05
N MET A 272 -15.39 8.25 -10.26
CA MET A 272 -16.03 7.35 -11.21
C MET A 272 -15.91 7.78 -12.69
N THR A 273 -15.50 9.02 -12.93
CA THR A 273 -15.44 9.58 -14.29
C THR A 273 -14.03 10.01 -14.73
N TRP A 274 -13.09 10.12 -13.81
CA TRP A 274 -11.70 10.48 -14.12
C TRP A 274 -10.93 9.26 -14.69
N PRO A 275 -9.97 9.47 -15.61
CA PRO A 275 -9.13 8.37 -16.11
C PRO A 275 -8.43 7.63 -14.97
N GLY A 276 -8.63 6.31 -14.90
CA GLY A 276 -8.10 5.43 -13.86
C GLY A 276 -9.11 4.35 -13.46
N ALA A 277 -8.75 3.52 -12.52
CA ALA A 277 -9.61 2.50 -11.94
C ALA A 277 -10.24 3.03 -10.64
N PRO A 278 -11.55 3.33 -10.61
CA PRO A 278 -12.22 3.75 -9.38
C PRO A 278 -12.03 2.70 -8.28
N THR A 279 -11.53 3.12 -7.13
CA THR A 279 -11.20 2.21 -6.02
C THR A 279 -11.88 2.68 -4.75
N VAL A 280 -12.78 1.86 -4.22
CA VAL A 280 -13.52 2.14 -3.00
C VAL A 280 -12.80 1.50 -1.82
N TYR A 281 -12.39 2.31 -0.84
CA TYR A 281 -11.96 1.78 0.45
C TYR A 281 -13.19 1.36 1.24
N TYR A 282 -13.21 0.13 1.75
CA TYR A 282 -14.40 -0.41 2.43
C TYR A 282 -14.97 0.58 3.44
N GLY A 283 -16.27 0.76 3.44
CA GLY A 283 -16.98 1.64 4.35
C GLY A 283 -17.13 3.08 3.86
N ASP A 284 -16.41 3.53 2.84
CA ASP A 284 -16.65 4.85 2.23
C ASP A 284 -18.08 4.91 1.68
N GLU A 285 -18.54 3.83 1.04
CA GLU A 285 -19.91 3.67 0.54
C GLU A 285 -20.98 3.67 1.66
N ALA A 286 -20.56 3.37 2.89
CA ALA A 286 -21.43 3.32 4.07
C ALA A 286 -21.31 4.57 4.97
N GLY A 287 -20.49 5.56 4.60
CA GLY A 287 -20.28 6.79 5.34
C GLY A 287 -19.36 6.66 6.55
N VAL A 288 -18.44 5.67 6.54
CA VAL A 288 -17.45 5.51 7.61
C VAL A 288 -16.48 6.68 7.60
N CYS A 289 -16.30 7.29 8.77
CA CYS A 289 -15.31 8.34 9.04
C CYS A 289 -14.11 7.78 9.80
N GLY A 290 -13.01 8.53 9.82
CA GLY A 290 -11.81 8.23 10.61
C GLY A 290 -10.67 9.16 10.23
N PHE A 291 -9.89 9.56 11.23
CA PHE A 291 -8.57 10.17 11.01
C PHE A 291 -7.63 9.13 10.41
N THR A 292 -6.38 9.50 10.13
CA THR A 292 -5.37 8.58 9.59
C THR A 292 -5.18 7.35 10.48
N ASP A 293 -4.51 6.32 9.96
CA ASP A 293 -4.24 5.07 10.71
C ASP A 293 -3.87 5.32 12.19
N PRO A 294 -4.48 4.60 13.16
CA PRO A 294 -5.38 3.45 12.99
C PRO A 294 -6.89 3.81 12.92
N ASP A 295 -7.31 5.06 13.10
CA ASP A 295 -8.71 5.44 13.25
C ASP A 295 -9.54 5.26 11.96
N ASN A 296 -8.91 5.33 10.78
CA ASN A 296 -9.56 5.06 9.48
C ASN A 296 -9.94 3.58 9.26
N ARG A 297 -9.40 2.65 10.07
CA ARG A 297 -9.63 1.19 9.97
C ARG A 297 -10.78 0.73 10.87
N ARG A 298 -11.81 1.55 11.06
CA ARG A 298 -13.00 1.21 11.82
C ARG A 298 -13.76 0.05 11.18
N THR A 299 -14.50 -0.71 11.99
CA THR A 299 -15.34 -1.81 11.49
C THR A 299 -16.44 -1.31 10.57
N TYR A 300 -16.80 -2.12 9.58
CA TYR A 300 -17.95 -1.84 8.71
C TYR A 300 -19.25 -1.79 9.53
N PRO A 301 -20.11 -0.78 9.33
CA PRO A 301 -21.30 -0.54 10.16
C PRO A 301 -22.51 -1.38 9.73
N TRP A 302 -22.39 -2.71 9.72
CA TRP A 302 -23.45 -3.63 9.29
C TRP A 302 -24.81 -3.30 9.86
N GLY A 303 -25.80 -3.04 8.99
CA GLY A 303 -27.18 -2.69 9.35
C GLY A 303 -27.35 -1.25 9.87
N LYS A 304 -26.30 -0.40 9.74
CA LYS A 304 -26.30 1.01 10.11
C LYS A 304 -25.62 1.87 9.04
N GLU A 305 -25.56 1.36 7.83
CA GLU A 305 -25.00 2.05 6.68
C GLU A 305 -25.77 3.35 6.38
N ASP A 306 -25.08 4.38 5.88
CA ASP A 306 -25.78 5.56 5.36
C ASP A 306 -26.49 5.18 4.04
N VAL A 307 -27.82 5.02 4.15
CA VAL A 307 -28.63 4.52 3.02
C VAL A 307 -28.60 5.45 1.80
N VAL A 308 -28.34 6.74 2.00
CA VAL A 308 -28.27 7.70 0.90
C VAL A 308 -26.97 7.56 0.13
N LEU A 309 -25.87 7.19 0.80
CA LEU A 309 -24.61 6.89 0.15
C LEU A 309 -24.62 5.53 -0.55
N VAL A 310 -25.20 4.53 0.09
CA VAL A 310 -25.34 3.19 -0.51
C VAL A 310 -26.18 3.23 -1.80
N ASP A 311 -27.20 4.07 -1.86
CA ASP A 311 -28.06 4.24 -3.04
C ASP A 311 -27.43 5.13 -4.13
N PHE A 312 -26.45 5.96 -3.77
CA PHE A 312 -25.77 6.89 -4.66
C PHE A 312 -24.71 6.19 -5.52
#